data_1b4bd0c098afe9e27f1f38acf85f7244
#
_entry.id   1b4bd0c098afe9e27f1f38acf85f7244
#
_cell.length_a   1.000
_cell.length_b   1.000
_cell.length_c   1.000
_cell.angle_alpha   90.00
_cell.angle_beta   90.00
_cell.angle_gamma   90.00
#
_symmetry.space_group_name_H-M   'P 1'
#
loop_
_entity.id
_entity.type
_entity.pdbx_description
1 polymer ?
#
loop_
_entity_poly.entity_id
_entity_poly.type
_entity_poly.pdbx_seq_one_letter_code
_entity_poly.pdbx_strand_id
1 'polypeptide(L)'
;MSSGHLALVLHAHLPFVRHPEHEEFLEEEWLFEAITETYLPLIAMMRRLLCDGVPFQLTMTVTPTLCAMLQDQLLRDRYVHYLDRSIDLAAREMERNRADEPLRTLSEFYHTNFSDSRFRFLECGGDLPGEFRKLRDEGCLEIMATAATHGLLPLLQASPEAVRAQILIGCAAYRDTFGADPAGFWLPECAYARGLETIMQEANLRWFIVDAHGLMFGEPRPRRGIYAPCYTAAGPAAFARDRDSSRQVWSATEGYPGDPAYRDFYRDIGFDLPLEYLRPGAAASAARKFTGLKYHRITGRDCDKELYDPAVAQSAADAHATHFFEMRRQQMNELRALDFDPIVVAPFDAELFGHWWFEGPRFLESFIRQCAHGHQDLRLTSKDGYGAPDFRLVTPTAFLASHPTQQTIAPAASSWGENGYLGVWLDESNSWIYPHLHSAARRITELAHAHASDESALTDRVLKQLARELLLAQSSDWAFLMKTGTARNYATKRVSDHLLRFNRLHDEFTSGNLDEAFLSNCEWRDNLFPDVNWRYYLSC
;
A
#
# COMPACT_ATOMS: atom_id res chain seq x y z
N MET A 1 0.81 -14.72 33.27
CA MET A 1 1.86 -13.77 32.90
C MET A 1 1.31 -12.93 31.74
N SER A 2 1.55 -11.62 31.79
CA SER A 2 1.22 -10.68 30.71
C SER A 2 1.89 -11.13 29.42
N SER A 3 1.16 -11.22 28.30
CA SER A 3 1.73 -11.56 26.99
C SER A 3 1.88 -10.28 26.16
N GLY A 4 3.06 -10.07 25.55
CA GLY A 4 3.23 -8.98 24.60
C GLY A 4 2.39 -9.17 23.34
N HIS A 5 2.14 -8.08 22.61
CA HIS A 5 1.36 -8.09 21.39
C HIS A 5 2.12 -7.39 20.25
N LEU A 6 2.06 -7.95 19.05
CA LEU A 6 2.62 -7.35 17.85
C LEU A 6 1.53 -7.24 16.78
N ALA A 7 1.29 -6.02 16.31
CA ALA A 7 0.45 -5.77 15.15
C ALA A 7 1.34 -5.52 13.92
N LEU A 8 1.37 -6.48 13.00
CA LEU A 8 1.96 -6.29 11.67
C LEU A 8 0.90 -5.67 10.77
N VAL A 9 1.25 -4.55 10.15
CA VAL A 9 0.36 -3.79 9.27
C VAL A 9 1.01 -3.64 7.91
N LEU A 10 0.32 -4.09 6.86
CA LEU A 10 0.78 -3.98 5.48
C LEU A 10 -0.09 -2.97 4.74
N HIS A 11 0.52 -1.92 4.21
CA HIS A 11 -0.16 -0.90 3.44
C HIS A 11 0.01 -1.15 1.95
N ALA A 12 -1.01 -1.70 1.27
CA ALA A 12 -1.00 -1.92 -0.17
C ALA A 12 -1.60 -0.72 -0.90
N HIS A 13 -0.76 -0.03 -1.68
CA HIS A 13 -1.14 1.19 -2.35
C HIS A 13 -0.39 1.40 -3.66
N LEU A 14 -1.13 1.85 -4.67
CA LEU A 14 -0.60 2.43 -5.91
C LEU A 14 -1.49 3.61 -6.34
N PRO A 15 -0.91 4.64 -6.98
CA PRO A 15 -1.69 5.68 -7.62
C PRO A 15 -2.57 5.11 -8.73
N PHE A 16 -3.64 5.81 -9.08
CA PHE A 16 -4.52 5.38 -10.17
C PHE A 16 -3.84 5.59 -11.53
N VAL A 17 -3.38 4.49 -12.14
CA VAL A 17 -2.55 4.47 -13.37
C VAL A 17 -3.28 3.84 -14.58
N ARG A 18 -4.58 4.03 -14.69
CA ARG A 18 -5.37 3.56 -15.82
C ARG A 18 -5.31 4.53 -17.00
N HIS A 19 -4.96 4.03 -18.19
CA HIS A 19 -4.79 4.80 -19.44
C HIS A 19 -5.51 4.13 -20.63
N PRO A 20 -6.86 4.17 -20.67
CA PRO A 20 -7.63 3.44 -21.69
C PRO A 20 -7.45 4.01 -23.09
N GLU A 21 -6.94 5.22 -23.24
CA GLU A 21 -6.66 5.87 -24.53
C GLU A 21 -5.41 5.34 -25.24
N HIS A 22 -4.63 4.49 -24.58
CA HIS A 22 -3.43 3.84 -25.13
C HIS A 22 -3.62 2.33 -25.15
N GLU A 23 -3.01 1.63 -26.10
CA GLU A 23 -2.97 0.17 -26.10
C GLU A 23 -2.09 -0.39 -24.98
N GLU A 24 -0.95 0.26 -24.73
CA GLU A 24 -0.02 -0.01 -23.64
C GLU A 24 0.41 1.30 -23.01
N PHE A 25 0.60 1.31 -21.70
CA PHE A 25 1.13 2.46 -20.99
C PHE A 25 2.15 2.01 -19.93
N LEU A 26 3.30 2.71 -19.85
CA LEU A 26 4.43 2.26 -19.05
C LEU A 26 4.08 2.17 -17.56
N GLU A 27 3.39 3.15 -17.03
CA GLU A 27 3.07 3.22 -15.60
C GLU A 27 2.00 2.22 -15.16
N GLU A 28 1.24 1.62 -16.10
CA GLU A 28 0.37 0.47 -15.76
C GLU A 28 1.17 -0.76 -15.34
N GLU A 29 2.44 -0.86 -15.75
CA GLU A 29 3.30 -1.97 -15.35
C GLU A 29 3.65 -1.94 -13.86
N TRP A 30 3.58 -0.79 -13.19
CA TRP A 30 3.69 -0.73 -11.72
C TRP A 30 2.65 -1.63 -11.04
N LEU A 31 1.41 -1.59 -11.54
CA LEU A 31 0.35 -2.48 -11.05
C LEU A 31 0.67 -3.95 -11.37
N PHE A 32 1.12 -4.24 -12.59
CA PHE A 32 1.37 -5.62 -13.02
C PHE A 32 2.54 -6.25 -12.26
N GLU A 33 3.59 -5.49 -12.04
CA GLU A 33 4.73 -5.90 -11.20
C GLU A 33 4.30 -6.13 -9.75
N ALA A 34 3.51 -5.23 -9.16
CA ALA A 34 3.01 -5.37 -7.80
C ALA A 34 2.07 -6.58 -7.64
N ILE A 35 1.19 -6.86 -8.61
CA ILE A 35 0.36 -8.07 -8.60
C ILE A 35 1.26 -9.31 -8.61
N THR A 36 2.25 -9.36 -9.51
CA THR A 36 3.11 -10.52 -9.73
C THR A 36 4.04 -10.79 -8.56
N GLU A 37 4.68 -9.75 -8.04
CA GLU A 37 5.76 -9.87 -7.07
C GLU A 37 5.30 -9.71 -5.61
N THR A 38 4.16 -9.01 -5.36
CA THR A 38 3.67 -8.75 -4.00
C THR A 38 2.32 -9.39 -3.71
N TYR A 39 1.25 -9.00 -4.42
CA TYR A 39 -0.10 -9.35 -3.96
C TYR A 39 -0.41 -10.83 -4.11
N LEU A 40 -0.11 -11.45 -5.24
CA LEU A 40 -0.27 -12.89 -5.42
C LEU A 40 0.62 -13.70 -4.48
N PRO A 41 1.93 -13.39 -4.30
CA PRO A 41 2.77 -14.05 -3.30
C PRO A 41 2.28 -13.92 -1.86
N LEU A 42 1.80 -12.75 -1.44
CA LEU A 42 1.26 -12.53 -0.09
C LEU A 42 -0.03 -13.33 0.14
N ILE A 43 -0.97 -13.33 -0.81
CA ILE A 43 -2.18 -14.15 -0.75
C ILE A 43 -1.80 -15.63 -0.66
N ALA A 44 -0.86 -16.09 -1.50
CA ALA A 44 -0.40 -17.47 -1.50
C ALA A 44 0.28 -17.86 -0.17
N MET A 45 1.07 -16.96 0.41
CA MET A 45 1.69 -17.13 1.72
C MET A 45 0.63 -17.30 2.82
N MET A 46 -0.35 -16.40 2.90
CA MET A 46 -1.41 -16.46 3.90
C MET A 46 -2.26 -17.75 3.76
N ARG A 47 -2.54 -18.17 2.51
CA ARG A 47 -3.27 -19.42 2.25
C ARG A 47 -2.47 -20.66 2.67
N ARG A 48 -1.14 -20.70 2.44
CA ARG A 48 -0.28 -21.79 2.94
C ARG A 48 -0.30 -21.87 4.46
N LEU A 49 -0.17 -20.73 5.14
CA LEU A 49 -0.24 -20.67 6.60
C LEU A 49 -1.57 -21.23 7.14
N LEU A 50 -2.69 -20.86 6.51
CA LEU A 50 -4.01 -21.40 6.87
C LEU A 50 -4.12 -22.90 6.60
N CYS A 51 -3.69 -23.38 5.43
CA CYS A 51 -3.69 -24.81 5.10
C CYS A 51 -2.84 -25.63 6.06
N ASP A 52 -1.74 -25.08 6.55
CA ASP A 52 -0.85 -25.72 7.53
C ASP A 52 -1.36 -25.59 8.98
N GLY A 53 -2.50 -24.93 9.19
CA GLY A 53 -3.09 -24.72 10.53
C GLY A 53 -2.27 -23.79 11.42
N VAL A 54 -1.45 -22.91 10.84
CA VAL A 54 -0.66 -21.92 11.58
C VAL A 54 -1.56 -20.76 12.02
N PRO A 55 -1.73 -20.51 13.33
CA PRO A 55 -2.54 -19.40 13.80
C PRO A 55 -1.80 -18.06 13.61
N PHE A 56 -2.44 -17.10 12.94
CA PHE A 56 -1.90 -15.74 12.79
C PHE A 56 -3.01 -14.71 12.63
N GLN A 57 -2.68 -13.46 12.88
CA GLN A 57 -3.50 -12.29 12.56
C GLN A 57 -2.59 -11.22 11.95
N LEU A 58 -3.00 -10.68 10.80
CA LEU A 58 -2.39 -9.55 10.13
C LEU A 58 -3.40 -8.42 9.96
N THR A 59 -2.90 -7.21 9.82
CA THR A 59 -3.71 -6.06 9.41
C THR A 59 -3.21 -5.58 8.05
N MET A 60 -4.12 -5.21 7.16
CA MET A 60 -3.74 -4.73 5.83
C MET A 60 -4.64 -3.57 5.38
N THR A 61 -4.07 -2.61 4.67
CA THR A 61 -4.83 -1.67 3.86
C THR A 61 -4.71 -2.09 2.41
N VAL A 62 -5.82 -2.16 1.70
CA VAL A 62 -5.85 -2.23 0.24
C VAL A 62 -6.57 -0.97 -0.22
N THR A 63 -5.83 -0.01 -0.78
CA THR A 63 -6.38 1.33 -1.05
C THR A 63 -7.50 1.30 -2.08
N PRO A 64 -8.47 2.23 -2.02
CA PRO A 64 -9.58 2.25 -2.96
C PRO A 64 -9.14 2.41 -4.43
N THR A 65 -8.06 3.16 -4.69
CA THR A 65 -7.46 3.27 -6.03
C THR A 65 -6.93 1.92 -6.52
N LEU A 66 -6.22 1.19 -5.65
CA LEU A 66 -5.73 -0.14 -5.95
C LEU A 66 -6.88 -1.14 -6.17
N CYS A 67 -7.88 -1.15 -5.30
CA CYS A 67 -9.07 -2.00 -5.48
C CYS A 67 -9.76 -1.75 -6.81
N ALA A 68 -9.94 -0.48 -7.19
CA ALA A 68 -10.57 -0.12 -8.46
C ALA A 68 -9.75 -0.61 -9.67
N MET A 69 -8.43 -0.49 -9.62
CA MET A 69 -7.56 -1.01 -10.68
C MET A 69 -7.55 -2.54 -10.74
N LEU A 70 -7.53 -3.23 -9.60
CA LEU A 70 -7.59 -4.70 -9.53
C LEU A 70 -8.94 -5.25 -10.00
N GLN A 71 -10.01 -4.47 -9.99
CA GLN A 71 -11.34 -4.82 -10.46
C GLN A 71 -11.60 -4.36 -11.91
N ASP A 72 -10.77 -3.48 -12.47
CA ASP A 72 -10.96 -2.96 -13.83
C ASP A 72 -10.65 -4.03 -14.88
N GLN A 73 -11.64 -4.34 -15.75
CA GLN A 73 -11.52 -5.40 -16.73
C GLN A 73 -10.40 -5.15 -17.76
N LEU A 74 -10.21 -3.88 -18.17
CA LEU A 74 -9.14 -3.52 -19.11
C LEU A 74 -7.75 -3.83 -18.51
N LEU A 75 -7.53 -3.46 -17.23
CA LEU A 75 -6.25 -3.70 -16.58
C LEU A 75 -6.03 -5.19 -16.29
N ARG A 76 -7.08 -5.93 -15.98
CA ARG A 76 -7.02 -7.40 -15.80
C ARG A 76 -6.64 -8.10 -17.10
N ASP A 77 -7.25 -7.72 -18.23
CA ASP A 77 -6.92 -8.29 -19.53
C ASP A 77 -5.48 -7.94 -19.93
N ARG A 78 -5.03 -6.70 -19.69
CA ARG A 78 -3.66 -6.26 -19.92
C ARG A 78 -2.65 -6.99 -19.04
N TYR A 79 -3.01 -7.28 -17.80
CA TYR A 79 -2.16 -8.06 -16.91
C TYR A 79 -1.96 -9.50 -17.41
N VAL A 80 -2.99 -10.16 -17.91
CA VAL A 80 -2.85 -11.49 -18.51
C VAL A 80 -1.89 -11.44 -19.72
N HIS A 81 -2.04 -10.43 -20.59
CA HIS A 81 -1.11 -10.23 -21.71
C HIS A 81 0.32 -9.93 -21.27
N TYR A 82 0.49 -9.17 -20.16
CA TYR A 82 1.80 -8.93 -19.56
C TYR A 82 2.45 -10.25 -19.13
N LEU A 83 1.72 -11.13 -18.45
CA LEU A 83 2.22 -12.44 -18.03
C LEU A 83 2.52 -13.35 -19.21
N ASP A 84 1.67 -13.39 -20.24
CA ASP A 84 1.93 -14.18 -21.45
C ASP A 84 3.24 -13.76 -22.10
N ARG A 85 3.50 -12.47 -22.25
CA ARG A 85 4.77 -11.94 -22.79
C ARG A 85 5.96 -12.25 -21.88
N SER A 86 5.79 -12.20 -20.57
CA SER A 86 6.87 -12.51 -19.62
C SER A 86 7.23 -14.00 -19.63
N ILE A 87 6.25 -14.88 -19.76
CA ILE A 87 6.44 -16.33 -19.93
C ILE A 87 7.19 -16.62 -21.26
N ASP A 88 6.75 -16.02 -22.37
CA ASP A 88 7.41 -16.17 -23.66
C ASP A 88 8.87 -15.67 -23.65
N LEU A 89 9.12 -14.55 -22.99
CA LEU A 89 10.47 -14.02 -22.84
C LEU A 89 11.34 -14.97 -21.98
N ALA A 90 10.82 -15.47 -20.87
CA ALA A 90 11.53 -16.41 -20.02
C ALA A 90 11.82 -17.73 -20.78
N ALA A 91 10.89 -18.24 -21.60
CA ALA A 91 11.12 -19.40 -22.44
C ALA A 91 12.24 -19.17 -23.49
N ARG A 92 12.28 -17.98 -24.10
CA ARG A 92 13.38 -17.61 -25.01
C ARG A 92 14.72 -17.49 -24.27
N GLU A 93 14.72 -16.99 -23.03
CA GLU A 93 15.91 -16.94 -22.18
C GLU A 93 16.42 -18.34 -21.81
N MET A 94 15.54 -19.33 -21.56
CA MET A 94 15.94 -20.72 -21.33
C MET A 94 16.71 -21.27 -22.55
N GLU A 95 16.23 -21.00 -23.78
CA GLU A 95 16.93 -21.44 -25.01
C GLU A 95 18.22 -20.66 -25.24
N ARG A 96 18.23 -19.34 -25.02
CA ARG A 96 19.44 -18.51 -25.14
C ARG A 96 20.55 -18.98 -24.19
N ASN A 97 20.18 -19.32 -22.98
CA ASN A 97 21.09 -19.71 -21.90
C ASN A 97 21.31 -21.24 -21.82
N ARG A 98 20.89 -22.03 -22.80
CA ARG A 98 20.94 -23.51 -22.74
C ARG A 98 22.31 -24.10 -22.43
N ALA A 99 23.39 -23.42 -22.83
CA ALA A 99 24.77 -23.84 -22.60
C ALA A 99 25.37 -23.32 -21.28
N ASP A 100 24.69 -22.40 -20.60
CA ASP A 100 25.10 -21.80 -19.32
C ASP A 100 24.11 -22.29 -18.24
N GLU A 101 24.50 -23.34 -17.51
CA GLU A 101 23.62 -23.99 -16.55
C GLU A 101 23.08 -23.06 -15.46
N PRO A 102 23.87 -22.18 -14.81
CA PRO A 102 23.36 -21.23 -13.84
C PRO A 102 22.32 -20.25 -14.41
N LEU A 103 22.58 -19.65 -15.57
CA LEU A 103 21.62 -18.74 -16.20
C LEU A 103 20.38 -19.46 -16.73
N ARG A 104 20.53 -20.68 -17.22
CA ARG A 104 19.38 -21.52 -17.62
C ARG A 104 18.48 -21.84 -16.43
N THR A 105 19.06 -22.23 -15.30
CA THR A 105 18.30 -22.50 -14.06
C THR A 105 17.53 -21.27 -13.57
N LEU A 106 18.14 -20.08 -13.64
CA LEU A 106 17.45 -18.84 -13.32
C LEU A 106 16.34 -18.51 -14.33
N SER A 107 16.55 -18.77 -15.62
CA SER A 107 15.51 -18.59 -16.64
C SER A 107 14.31 -19.52 -16.37
N GLU A 108 14.55 -20.78 -16.01
CA GLU A 108 13.54 -21.76 -15.62
C GLU A 108 12.79 -21.32 -14.36
N PHE A 109 13.50 -20.76 -13.37
CA PHE A 109 12.92 -20.20 -12.16
C PHE A 109 11.91 -19.07 -12.49
N TYR A 110 12.28 -18.11 -13.33
CA TYR A 110 11.38 -17.02 -13.73
C TYR A 110 10.22 -17.50 -14.59
N HIS A 111 10.46 -18.43 -15.51
CA HIS A 111 9.40 -19.04 -16.31
C HIS A 111 8.34 -19.70 -15.40
N THR A 112 8.78 -20.42 -14.38
CA THR A 112 7.90 -21.05 -13.40
C THR A 112 7.12 -20.00 -12.60
N ASN A 113 7.79 -18.96 -12.10
CA ASN A 113 7.15 -17.91 -11.31
C ASN A 113 6.06 -17.14 -12.09
N PHE A 114 6.32 -16.77 -13.35
CA PHE A 114 5.32 -16.12 -14.18
C PHE A 114 4.15 -17.05 -14.53
N SER A 115 4.45 -18.33 -14.81
CA SER A 115 3.42 -19.35 -15.07
C SER A 115 2.54 -19.60 -13.86
N ASP A 116 3.13 -19.69 -12.67
CA ASP A 116 2.39 -19.82 -11.40
C ASP A 116 1.55 -18.58 -11.10
N SER A 117 2.09 -17.37 -11.34
CA SER A 117 1.34 -16.12 -11.17
C SER A 117 0.14 -16.07 -12.09
N ARG A 118 0.31 -16.46 -13.37
CA ARG A 118 -0.78 -16.56 -14.33
C ARG A 118 -1.85 -17.58 -13.91
N PHE A 119 -1.42 -18.74 -13.48
CA PHE A 119 -2.33 -19.79 -13.00
C PHE A 119 -3.16 -19.30 -11.81
N ARG A 120 -2.52 -18.76 -10.77
CA ARG A 120 -3.19 -18.25 -9.56
C ARG A 120 -4.14 -17.11 -9.87
N PHE A 121 -3.74 -16.18 -10.74
CA PHE A 121 -4.60 -15.06 -11.13
C PHE A 121 -5.86 -15.55 -11.86
N LEU A 122 -5.73 -16.49 -12.77
CA LEU A 122 -6.88 -17.08 -13.48
C LEU A 122 -7.74 -17.97 -12.57
N GLU A 123 -7.13 -18.72 -11.65
CA GLU A 123 -7.82 -19.57 -10.67
C GLU A 123 -8.76 -18.76 -9.77
N CYS A 124 -8.33 -17.58 -9.32
CA CYS A 124 -9.19 -16.68 -8.54
C CYS A 124 -10.13 -15.81 -9.41
N GLY A 125 -10.18 -16.05 -10.72
CA GLY A 125 -10.95 -15.26 -11.68
C GLY A 125 -10.47 -13.80 -11.78
N GLY A 126 -9.22 -13.50 -11.38
CA GLY A 126 -8.63 -12.16 -11.31
C GLY A 126 -9.21 -11.27 -10.18
N ASP A 127 -10.01 -11.81 -9.25
CA ASP A 127 -10.61 -11.05 -8.15
C ASP A 127 -9.70 -11.07 -6.90
N LEU A 128 -8.59 -10.33 -6.94
CA LEU A 128 -7.68 -10.23 -5.80
C LEU A 128 -8.34 -9.56 -4.57
N PRO A 129 -9.14 -8.49 -4.70
CA PRO A 129 -9.88 -7.96 -3.57
C PRO A 129 -10.80 -9.00 -2.91
N GLY A 130 -11.43 -9.87 -3.72
CA GLY A 130 -12.21 -11.00 -3.23
C GLY A 130 -11.37 -12.03 -2.47
N GLU A 131 -10.11 -12.26 -2.87
CA GLU A 131 -9.20 -13.13 -2.13
C GLU A 131 -8.82 -12.55 -0.77
N PHE A 132 -8.54 -11.23 -0.67
CA PHE A 132 -8.32 -10.56 0.61
C PHE A 132 -9.57 -10.59 1.49
N ARG A 133 -10.76 -10.43 0.90
CA ARG A 133 -12.03 -10.57 1.62
C ARG A 133 -12.20 -11.96 2.22
N LYS A 134 -11.89 -13.03 1.48
CA LYS A 134 -11.93 -14.41 1.99
C LYS A 134 -11.00 -14.60 3.19
N LEU A 135 -9.76 -14.08 3.13
CA LEU A 135 -8.80 -14.13 4.24
C LEU A 135 -9.30 -13.37 5.48
N ARG A 136 -9.99 -12.23 5.28
CA ARG A 136 -10.66 -11.51 6.36
C ARG A 136 -11.79 -12.35 6.98
N ASP A 137 -12.62 -12.94 6.15
CA ASP A 137 -13.77 -13.73 6.61
C ASP A 137 -13.35 -15.01 7.36
N GLU A 138 -12.15 -15.53 7.07
CA GLU A 138 -11.48 -16.59 7.83
C GLU A 138 -10.84 -16.11 9.14
N GLY A 139 -10.83 -14.80 9.40
CA GLY A 139 -10.39 -14.20 10.67
C GLY A 139 -8.88 -14.05 10.82
N CYS A 140 -8.09 -14.30 9.77
CA CYS A 140 -6.63 -14.14 9.79
C CYS A 140 -6.16 -12.76 9.30
N LEU A 141 -7.02 -11.99 8.65
CA LEU A 141 -6.71 -10.67 8.12
C LEU A 141 -7.74 -9.64 8.58
N GLU A 142 -7.28 -8.54 9.18
CA GLU A 142 -8.10 -7.33 9.36
C GLU A 142 -7.79 -6.37 8.22
N ILE A 143 -8.82 -5.96 7.46
CA ILE A 143 -8.65 -4.94 6.42
C ILE A 143 -9.11 -3.60 6.99
N MET A 144 -8.27 -2.56 6.86
CA MET A 144 -8.57 -1.20 7.30
C MET A 144 -8.80 -0.28 6.10
N ALA A 145 -9.67 0.73 6.26
CA ALA A 145 -9.92 1.74 5.25
C ALA A 145 -8.78 2.78 5.19
N THR A 146 -8.80 3.60 4.15
CA THR A 146 -7.95 4.79 4.00
C THR A 146 -8.68 5.87 3.20
N ALA A 147 -8.05 7.03 2.97
CA ALA A 147 -8.59 8.09 2.15
C ALA A 147 -8.84 7.63 0.70
N ALA A 148 -9.84 8.18 0.03
CA ALA A 148 -10.34 7.76 -1.28
C ALA A 148 -9.24 7.57 -2.32
N THR A 149 -8.36 8.55 -2.47
CA THR A 149 -7.25 8.53 -3.42
C THR A 149 -5.90 8.78 -2.76
N HIS A 150 -5.77 8.36 -1.50
CA HIS A 150 -4.55 8.58 -0.72
C HIS A 150 -4.14 10.05 -0.61
N GLY A 151 -5.12 10.96 -0.55
CA GLY A 151 -4.87 12.39 -0.38
C GLY A 151 -4.20 12.69 0.97
N LEU A 152 -3.17 13.54 0.97
CA LEU A 152 -2.45 13.90 2.20
C LEU A 152 -3.29 14.83 3.08
N LEU A 153 -4.11 14.26 3.93
CA LEU A 153 -5.19 14.93 4.67
C LEU A 153 -4.76 16.23 5.38
N PRO A 154 -3.59 16.30 6.06
CA PRO A 154 -3.15 17.56 6.69
C PRO A 154 -2.98 18.73 5.72
N LEU A 155 -2.54 18.48 4.49
CA LEU A 155 -2.35 19.52 3.48
C LEU A 155 -3.67 19.91 2.76
N LEU A 156 -4.73 19.13 2.96
CA LEU A 156 -6.07 19.42 2.43
C LEU A 156 -6.95 20.18 3.44
N GLN A 157 -6.53 20.37 4.69
CA GLN A 157 -7.34 21.00 5.74
C GLN A 157 -7.74 22.46 5.49
N ALA A 158 -7.13 23.14 4.49
CA ALA A 158 -7.62 24.42 4.02
C ALA A 158 -9.07 24.36 3.46
N SER A 159 -9.54 23.16 3.13
CA SER A 159 -10.92 22.85 2.70
C SER A 159 -11.39 21.62 3.50
N PRO A 160 -11.98 21.81 4.69
CA PRO A 160 -12.43 20.70 5.55
C PRO A 160 -13.38 19.72 4.85
N GLU A 161 -14.23 20.23 3.94
CA GLU A 161 -15.15 19.42 3.16
C GLU A 161 -14.40 18.46 2.21
N ALA A 162 -13.27 18.85 1.67
CA ALA A 162 -12.43 17.97 0.84
C ALA A 162 -11.79 16.87 1.68
N VAL A 163 -11.35 17.18 2.91
CA VAL A 163 -10.86 16.17 3.86
C VAL A 163 -11.96 15.18 4.22
N ARG A 164 -13.16 15.69 4.51
CA ARG A 164 -14.34 14.87 4.81
C ARG A 164 -14.69 13.97 3.63
N ALA A 165 -14.71 14.50 2.41
CA ALA A 165 -14.97 13.73 1.20
C ALA A 165 -13.93 12.61 1.01
N GLN A 166 -12.62 12.88 1.18
CA GLN A 166 -11.56 11.87 1.11
C GLN A 166 -11.80 10.72 2.10
N ILE A 167 -12.17 11.00 3.35
CA ILE A 167 -12.40 9.96 4.37
C ILE A 167 -13.70 9.18 4.08
N LEU A 168 -14.82 9.88 3.84
CA LEU A 168 -16.13 9.22 3.69
C LEU A 168 -16.24 8.43 2.38
N ILE A 169 -15.67 8.93 1.28
CA ILE A 169 -15.62 8.21 0.00
C ILE A 169 -14.70 6.99 0.14
N GLY A 170 -13.56 7.13 0.82
CA GLY A 170 -12.67 5.99 1.12
C GLY A 170 -13.38 4.89 1.91
N CYS A 171 -14.16 5.25 2.94
CA CYS A 171 -14.97 4.30 3.71
C CYS A 171 -16.11 3.70 2.88
N ALA A 172 -16.74 4.46 1.98
CA ALA A 172 -17.76 3.95 1.07
C ALA A 172 -17.16 2.92 0.09
N ALA A 173 -16.06 3.25 -0.57
CA ALA A 173 -15.34 2.33 -1.45
C ALA A 173 -14.88 1.06 -0.73
N TYR A 174 -14.49 1.16 0.54
CA TYR A 174 -14.19 -0.02 1.37
C TYR A 174 -15.43 -0.90 1.54
N ARG A 175 -16.60 -0.33 1.86
CA ARG A 175 -17.86 -1.10 2.01
C ARG A 175 -18.24 -1.78 0.70
N ASP A 176 -18.14 -1.08 -0.41
CA ASP A 176 -18.48 -1.59 -1.75
C ASP A 176 -17.58 -2.77 -2.12
N THR A 177 -16.27 -2.69 -1.81
CA THR A 177 -15.30 -3.73 -2.14
C THR A 177 -15.37 -4.92 -1.20
N PHE A 178 -15.46 -4.67 0.10
CA PHE A 178 -15.32 -5.71 1.12
C PHE A 178 -16.63 -6.13 1.79
N GLY A 179 -17.72 -5.40 1.60
CA GLY A 179 -19.05 -5.76 2.12
C GLY A 179 -19.17 -5.66 3.65
N ALA A 180 -18.36 -4.81 4.31
CA ALA A 180 -18.36 -4.62 5.76
C ALA A 180 -17.99 -3.18 6.11
N ASP A 181 -18.27 -2.73 7.33
CA ASP A 181 -17.81 -1.44 7.84
C ASP A 181 -16.35 -1.54 8.30
N PRO A 182 -15.50 -0.55 7.96
CA PRO A 182 -14.13 -0.52 8.45
C PRO A 182 -14.07 -0.15 9.93
N ALA A 183 -13.23 -0.83 10.71
CA ALA A 183 -12.96 -0.46 12.09
C ALA A 183 -11.76 0.51 12.21
N GLY A 184 -10.74 0.29 11.40
CA GLY A 184 -9.50 1.05 11.38
C GLY A 184 -9.34 1.91 10.14
N PHE A 185 -8.49 2.95 10.30
CA PHE A 185 -8.18 3.87 9.22
C PHE A 185 -6.67 4.08 9.09
N TRP A 186 -6.14 3.84 7.90
CA TRP A 186 -4.79 4.22 7.53
C TRP A 186 -4.78 5.69 7.11
N LEU A 187 -4.12 6.50 7.89
CA LEU A 187 -3.82 7.87 7.47
C LEU A 187 -2.80 7.82 6.33
N PRO A 188 -3.11 8.36 5.14
CA PRO A 188 -2.10 8.48 4.10
C PRO A 188 -0.80 9.04 4.66
N GLU A 189 0.33 8.33 4.44
CA GLU A 189 1.66 8.66 4.91
C GLU A 189 1.82 8.71 6.45
N CYS A 190 0.98 8.01 7.20
CA CYS A 190 0.84 8.18 8.66
C CYS A 190 0.66 9.65 9.07
N ALA A 191 0.18 10.50 8.15
CA ALA A 191 0.12 11.94 8.35
C ALA A 191 -1.12 12.34 9.16
N TYR A 192 -0.87 12.84 10.35
CA TYR A 192 -1.90 13.30 11.26
C TYR A 192 -1.81 14.82 11.49
N ALA A 193 -2.98 15.44 11.53
CA ALA A 193 -3.18 16.79 12.06
C ALA A 193 -4.46 16.80 12.90
N ARG A 194 -4.50 17.67 13.89
CA ARG A 194 -5.65 17.79 14.82
C ARG A 194 -6.94 18.10 14.06
N GLY A 195 -8.04 17.45 14.46
CA GLY A 195 -9.37 17.58 13.85
C GLY A 195 -9.76 16.44 12.92
N LEU A 196 -8.78 15.68 12.39
CA LEU A 196 -9.06 14.50 11.56
C LEU A 196 -9.87 13.44 12.31
N GLU A 197 -9.62 13.30 13.61
CA GLU A 197 -10.30 12.34 14.49
C GLU A 197 -11.81 12.60 14.60
N THR A 198 -12.26 13.83 14.42
CA THR A 198 -13.69 14.18 14.43
C THR A 198 -14.40 13.62 13.20
N ILE A 199 -13.77 13.73 12.04
CA ILE A 199 -14.31 13.16 10.79
C ILE A 199 -14.25 11.63 10.84
N MET A 200 -13.21 11.06 11.44
CA MET A 200 -13.13 9.62 11.67
C MET A 200 -14.26 9.11 12.58
N GLN A 201 -14.62 9.87 13.61
CA GLN A 201 -15.77 9.57 14.46
C GLN A 201 -17.08 9.60 13.65
N GLU A 202 -17.28 10.60 12.80
CA GLU A 202 -18.44 10.67 11.88
C GLU A 202 -18.52 9.42 10.99
N ALA A 203 -17.37 8.91 10.53
CA ALA A 203 -17.26 7.70 9.72
C ALA A 203 -17.37 6.40 10.53
N ASN A 204 -17.61 6.44 11.85
CA ASN A 204 -17.64 5.31 12.80
C ASN A 204 -16.32 4.53 12.88
N LEU A 205 -15.20 5.16 12.57
CA LEU A 205 -13.88 4.57 12.69
C LEU A 205 -13.45 4.53 14.17
N ARG A 206 -12.84 3.43 14.59
CA ARG A 206 -12.48 3.18 15.99
C ARG A 206 -11.03 3.48 16.29
N TRP A 207 -10.16 3.36 15.31
CA TRP A 207 -8.73 3.55 15.49
C TRP A 207 -8.01 3.93 14.19
N PHE A 208 -6.84 4.50 14.37
CA PHE A 208 -5.92 4.89 13.29
C PHE A 208 -4.47 4.78 13.75
N ILE A 209 -3.52 4.89 12.82
CA ILE A 209 -2.08 4.79 13.09
C ILE A 209 -1.41 6.12 12.81
N VAL A 210 -0.51 6.54 13.70
CA VAL A 210 0.35 7.72 13.57
C VAL A 210 1.82 7.31 13.68
N ASP A 211 2.75 8.16 13.27
CA ASP A 211 4.17 7.93 13.57
C ASP A 211 4.45 8.08 15.09
N ALA A 212 5.53 7.48 15.55
CA ALA A 212 5.91 7.43 16.96
C ALA A 212 5.79 8.79 17.70
N HIS A 213 6.31 9.86 17.10
CA HIS A 213 6.30 11.18 17.72
C HIS A 213 4.91 11.84 17.77
N GLY A 214 3.99 11.43 16.87
CA GLY A 214 2.59 11.84 16.92
C GLY A 214 1.93 11.44 18.24
N LEU A 215 2.25 10.25 18.75
CA LEU A 215 1.78 9.82 20.05
C LEU A 215 2.66 10.35 21.19
N MET A 216 4.00 10.22 21.08
CA MET A 216 4.94 10.65 22.12
C MET A 216 4.83 12.13 22.51
N PHE A 217 4.50 12.99 21.55
CA PHE A 217 4.32 14.43 21.79
C PHE A 217 2.87 14.83 22.03
N GLY A 218 1.96 13.85 22.14
CA GLY A 218 0.57 14.08 22.52
C GLY A 218 0.40 14.74 23.90
N GLU A 219 -0.75 15.34 24.13
CA GLU A 219 -1.09 16.05 25.35
C GLU A 219 -2.39 15.52 25.98
N PRO A 220 -2.36 15.09 27.28
CA PRO A 220 -1.18 14.91 28.14
C PRO A 220 -0.23 13.82 27.59
N ARG A 221 1.03 13.83 28.02
CA ARG A 221 2.01 12.82 27.56
C ARG A 221 1.51 11.41 27.82
N PRO A 222 1.69 10.47 26.85
CA PRO A 222 1.28 9.08 27.02
C PRO A 222 2.12 8.41 28.12
N ARG A 223 1.45 7.76 29.07
CA ARG A 223 2.12 7.11 30.22
C ARG A 223 2.91 5.86 29.83
N ARG A 224 2.54 5.23 28.69
CA ARG A 224 3.13 3.98 28.18
C ARG A 224 3.90 4.20 26.88
N GLY A 225 4.29 5.44 26.60
CA GLY A 225 4.98 5.78 25.36
C GLY A 225 4.16 5.40 24.12
N ILE A 226 4.81 4.72 23.17
CA ILE A 226 4.18 4.26 21.94
C ILE A 226 3.59 2.84 22.03
N TYR A 227 3.76 2.19 23.18
CA TYR A 227 3.47 0.76 23.37
C TYR A 227 2.06 0.47 23.92
N ALA A 228 1.21 1.47 23.94
CA ALA A 228 -0.22 1.34 24.17
C ALA A 228 -0.96 2.41 23.36
N PRO A 229 -2.13 2.09 22.75
CA PRO A 229 -2.92 3.10 22.08
C PRO A 229 -3.46 4.14 23.06
N CYS A 230 -3.79 5.31 22.54
CA CYS A 230 -4.47 6.35 23.32
C CYS A 230 -5.74 6.79 22.60
N TYR A 231 -6.85 6.91 23.31
CA TYR A 231 -8.07 7.49 22.75
C TYR A 231 -7.87 8.99 22.51
N THR A 232 -8.49 9.48 21.45
CA THR A 232 -8.69 10.92 21.24
C THR A 232 -9.95 11.38 21.98
N ALA A 233 -10.10 12.68 22.14
CA ALA A 233 -11.35 13.25 22.72
C ALA A 233 -12.58 12.95 21.84
N ALA A 234 -12.40 12.76 20.55
CA ALA A 234 -13.46 12.38 19.61
C ALA A 234 -13.84 10.88 19.66
N GLY A 235 -13.02 10.05 20.31
CA GLY A 235 -13.30 8.61 20.47
C GLY A 235 -12.31 7.66 19.79
N PRO A 236 -11.92 7.85 18.52
CA PRO A 236 -10.97 6.94 17.87
C PRO A 236 -9.64 6.84 18.61
N ALA A 237 -9.07 5.64 18.67
CA ALA A 237 -7.79 5.37 19.32
C ALA A 237 -6.63 5.55 18.33
N ALA A 238 -5.61 6.30 18.74
CA ALA A 238 -4.35 6.43 18.01
C ALA A 238 -3.37 5.33 18.46
N PHE A 239 -2.93 4.50 17.53
CA PHE A 239 -1.78 3.61 17.67
C PHE A 239 -0.54 4.29 17.11
N ALA A 240 0.64 3.94 17.61
CA ALA A 240 1.88 4.54 17.11
C ALA A 240 2.80 3.50 16.49
N ARG A 241 3.39 3.88 15.35
CA ARG A 241 4.44 3.10 14.68
C ARG A 241 5.64 2.90 15.60
N ASP A 242 6.11 1.66 15.68
CA ASP A 242 7.39 1.35 16.32
C ASP A 242 8.55 1.57 15.33
N ARG A 243 9.49 2.43 15.70
CA ARG A 243 10.61 2.80 14.82
C ARG A 243 11.66 1.71 14.69
N ASP A 244 11.88 0.93 15.72
CA ASP A 244 12.93 -0.09 15.73
C ASP A 244 12.58 -1.25 14.79
N SER A 245 11.36 -1.76 14.86
CA SER A 245 10.87 -2.76 13.90
C SER A 245 10.87 -2.25 12.47
N SER A 246 10.45 -1.00 12.27
CA SER A 246 10.44 -0.37 10.94
C SER A 246 11.83 -0.23 10.36
N ARG A 247 12.81 0.24 11.15
CA ARG A 247 14.19 0.46 10.70
C ARG A 247 14.89 -0.83 10.28
N GLN A 248 14.65 -1.93 10.99
CA GLN A 248 15.21 -3.24 10.66
C GLN A 248 14.79 -3.76 9.28
N VAL A 249 13.63 -3.34 8.79
CA VAL A 249 13.08 -3.78 7.50
C VAL A 249 13.22 -2.70 6.42
N TRP A 250 13.02 -1.43 6.75
CA TRP A 250 13.01 -0.32 5.78
C TRP A 250 14.35 0.31 5.46
N SER A 251 15.33 0.22 6.35
CA SER A 251 16.58 0.94 6.15
C SER A 251 17.34 0.39 4.94
N ALA A 252 17.66 1.26 3.99
CA ALA A 252 18.47 0.91 2.83
C ALA A 252 19.93 0.54 3.18
N THR A 253 20.41 0.94 4.38
CA THR A 253 21.79 0.72 4.83
C THR A 253 21.92 -0.31 5.95
N GLU A 254 20.88 -0.49 6.75
CA GLU A 254 20.90 -1.34 7.95
C GLU A 254 19.76 -2.38 7.93
N GLY A 255 18.81 -2.24 7.01
CA GLY A 255 17.66 -3.12 6.88
C GLY A 255 18.00 -4.42 6.15
N TYR A 256 17.21 -5.44 6.42
CA TYR A 256 17.38 -6.76 5.80
C TYR A 256 17.39 -6.75 4.27
N PRO A 257 16.55 -5.94 3.57
CA PRO A 257 16.50 -5.94 2.12
C PRO A 257 17.80 -5.59 1.40
N GLY A 258 18.76 -5.00 2.11
CA GLY A 258 20.10 -4.67 1.60
C GLY A 258 21.11 -5.82 1.62
N ASP A 259 20.73 -7.01 2.11
CA ASP A 259 21.65 -8.16 2.22
C ASP A 259 22.15 -8.61 0.84
N PRO A 260 23.46 -8.85 0.69
CA PRO A 260 24.06 -9.29 -0.57
C PRO A 260 23.54 -10.62 -1.12
N ALA A 261 22.88 -11.46 -0.32
CA ALA A 261 22.28 -12.69 -0.82
C ALA A 261 21.02 -12.46 -1.67
N TYR A 262 20.39 -11.30 -1.52
CA TYR A 262 19.10 -11.01 -2.15
C TYR A 262 19.21 -10.56 -3.59
N ARG A 263 18.08 -10.68 -4.32
CA ARG A 263 17.93 -10.26 -5.70
C ARG A 263 18.14 -8.75 -5.85
N ASP A 264 19.00 -8.35 -6.78
CA ASP A 264 19.17 -6.93 -7.13
C ASP A 264 17.89 -6.40 -7.80
N PHE A 265 17.28 -5.38 -7.22
CA PHE A 265 16.07 -4.77 -7.75
C PHE A 265 16.32 -4.07 -9.08
N TYR A 266 17.45 -3.41 -9.25
CA TYR A 266 17.71 -2.52 -10.39
C TYR A 266 18.30 -3.23 -11.61
N ARG A 267 18.93 -4.40 -11.43
CA ARG A 267 19.59 -5.11 -12.52
C ARG A 267 18.65 -6.08 -13.21
N ASP A 268 18.17 -5.69 -14.38
CA ASP A 268 17.17 -6.40 -15.18
C ASP A 268 17.66 -6.54 -16.62
N ILE A 269 17.39 -7.69 -17.27
CA ILE A 269 17.78 -7.93 -18.66
C ILE A 269 17.17 -6.91 -19.64
N GLY A 270 16.10 -6.23 -19.26
CA GLY A 270 15.48 -5.15 -20.01
C GLY A 270 16.43 -4.01 -20.35
N PHE A 271 17.46 -3.83 -19.53
CA PHE A 271 18.50 -2.82 -19.73
C PHE A 271 19.80 -3.39 -20.31
N ASP A 272 19.99 -4.71 -20.28
CA ASP A 272 21.20 -5.39 -20.71
C ASP A 272 21.15 -5.90 -22.15
N LEU A 273 19.98 -6.40 -22.59
CA LEU A 273 19.82 -7.06 -23.87
C LEU A 273 19.29 -6.11 -24.96
N PRO A 274 19.50 -6.43 -26.26
CA PRO A 274 18.96 -5.65 -27.37
C PRO A 274 17.42 -5.54 -27.31
N LEU A 275 16.89 -4.34 -27.57
CA LEU A 275 15.44 -4.08 -27.52
C LEU A 275 14.65 -4.97 -28.49
N GLU A 276 15.17 -5.21 -29.69
CA GLU A 276 14.56 -6.11 -30.70
C GLU A 276 14.41 -7.53 -30.19
N TYR A 277 15.34 -8.02 -29.38
CA TYR A 277 15.24 -9.32 -28.73
C TYR A 277 14.16 -9.32 -27.63
N LEU A 278 14.17 -8.27 -26.79
CA LEU A 278 13.24 -8.16 -25.67
C LEU A 278 11.79 -7.96 -26.13
N ARG A 279 11.62 -7.11 -27.15
CA ARG A 279 10.30 -6.71 -27.69
C ARG A 279 10.36 -6.72 -29.23
N PRO A 280 10.20 -7.89 -29.87
CA PRO A 280 10.22 -8.00 -31.33
C PRO A 280 9.17 -7.08 -31.97
N GLY A 281 9.60 -6.30 -32.97
CA GLY A 281 8.73 -5.35 -33.66
C GLY A 281 8.48 -4.02 -32.93
N ALA A 282 9.06 -3.79 -31.76
CA ALA A 282 9.01 -2.48 -31.11
C ALA A 282 9.80 -1.43 -31.89
N ALA A 283 9.31 -0.19 -31.91
CA ALA A 283 10.08 0.91 -32.51
C ALA A 283 11.45 1.08 -31.81
N ALA A 284 12.48 1.41 -32.57
CA ALA A 284 13.84 1.63 -32.02
C ALA A 284 13.90 2.73 -30.94
N SER A 285 12.95 3.65 -30.95
CA SER A 285 12.78 4.71 -29.97
C SER A 285 11.94 4.30 -28.75
N ALA A 286 11.46 3.06 -28.66
CA ALA A 286 10.67 2.62 -27.54
C ALA A 286 11.50 2.64 -26.24
N ALA A 287 10.87 3.07 -25.15
CA ALA A 287 11.52 3.12 -23.85
C ALA A 287 11.90 1.71 -23.37
N ARG A 288 13.09 1.59 -22.76
CA ARG A 288 13.47 0.40 -22.01
C ARG A 288 12.68 0.34 -20.71
N LYS A 289 12.34 -0.88 -20.29
CA LYS A 289 11.57 -1.12 -19.10
C LYS A 289 12.06 -2.38 -18.39
N PHE A 290 11.65 -2.55 -17.15
CA PHE A 290 11.83 -3.80 -16.44
C PHE A 290 11.06 -4.94 -17.15
N THR A 291 11.66 -6.11 -17.14
CA THR A 291 11.06 -7.35 -17.68
C THR A 291 10.66 -8.30 -16.56
N GLY A 292 11.13 -8.03 -15.33
CA GLY A 292 11.02 -8.92 -14.19
C GLY A 292 12.06 -10.04 -14.17
N LEU A 293 12.87 -10.24 -15.24
CA LEU A 293 13.97 -11.21 -15.27
C LEU A 293 15.26 -10.57 -14.74
N LYS A 294 15.57 -10.84 -13.47
CA LYS A 294 16.67 -10.21 -12.73
C LYS A 294 17.65 -11.28 -12.25
N TYR A 295 18.70 -11.51 -13.01
CA TYR A 295 19.63 -12.64 -12.83
C TYR A 295 20.73 -12.39 -11.79
N HIS A 296 20.79 -11.21 -11.18
CA HIS A 296 21.89 -10.84 -10.32
C HIS A 296 21.43 -10.62 -8.87
N ARG A 297 22.33 -10.91 -7.94
CA ARG A 297 22.19 -10.55 -6.54
C ARG A 297 22.72 -9.14 -6.26
N ILE A 298 22.42 -8.61 -5.10
CA ILE A 298 22.97 -7.31 -4.66
C ILE A 298 24.49 -7.43 -4.53
N THR A 299 25.21 -6.53 -5.23
CA THR A 299 26.66 -6.38 -5.16
C THR A 299 27.00 -4.91 -5.00
N GLY A 300 28.22 -4.56 -4.59
CA GLY A 300 28.68 -3.19 -4.53
C GLY A 300 28.59 -2.49 -5.91
N ARG A 301 28.52 -1.16 -5.92
CA ARG A 301 28.39 -0.36 -7.15
C ARG A 301 29.57 -0.55 -8.12
N ASP A 302 30.77 -0.79 -7.56
CA ASP A 302 32.02 -0.93 -8.30
C ASP A 302 32.48 -2.40 -8.41
N CYS A 303 31.59 -3.37 -8.11
CA CYS A 303 31.88 -4.79 -8.20
C CYS A 303 31.21 -5.41 -9.42
N ASP A 304 31.86 -6.45 -9.98
CA ASP A 304 31.22 -7.29 -10.99
C ASP A 304 29.94 -7.90 -10.41
N LYS A 305 28.89 -7.93 -11.23
CA LYS A 305 27.62 -8.53 -10.81
C LYS A 305 27.74 -10.05 -10.74
N GLU A 306 27.31 -10.61 -9.62
CA GLU A 306 27.25 -12.04 -9.41
C GLU A 306 25.83 -12.55 -9.59
N LEU A 307 25.70 -13.81 -9.99
CA LEU A 307 24.39 -14.42 -10.21
C LEU A 307 23.63 -14.58 -8.88
N TYR A 308 22.33 -14.40 -8.98
CA TYR A 308 21.39 -14.63 -7.91
C TYR A 308 21.19 -16.13 -7.67
N ASP A 309 21.18 -16.55 -6.41
CA ASP A 309 20.86 -17.92 -6.00
C ASP A 309 19.60 -17.90 -5.12
N PRO A 310 18.45 -18.35 -5.64
CA PRO A 310 17.21 -18.37 -4.89
C PRO A 310 17.26 -19.18 -3.58
N ALA A 311 18.05 -20.27 -3.52
CA ALA A 311 18.15 -21.11 -2.32
C ALA A 311 18.94 -20.41 -1.22
N VAL A 312 20.04 -19.75 -1.57
CA VAL A 312 20.83 -18.94 -0.63
C VAL A 312 20.00 -17.77 -0.11
N ALA A 313 19.28 -17.08 -0.99
CA ALA A 313 18.42 -15.96 -0.63
C ALA A 313 17.27 -16.36 0.31
N GLN A 314 16.62 -17.50 0.06
CA GLN A 314 15.59 -18.04 0.97
C GLN A 314 16.16 -18.39 2.34
N SER A 315 17.36 -18.96 2.41
CA SER A 315 18.04 -19.25 3.68
C SER A 315 18.38 -17.98 4.46
N ALA A 316 18.80 -16.92 3.76
CA ALA A 316 19.03 -15.61 4.36
C ALA A 316 17.73 -15.00 4.89
N ALA A 317 16.61 -15.10 4.15
CA ALA A 317 15.30 -14.63 4.59
C ALA A 317 14.82 -15.36 5.88
N ASP A 318 15.02 -16.67 5.96
CA ASP A 318 14.71 -17.45 7.17
C ASP A 318 15.58 -17.01 8.36
N ALA A 319 16.86 -16.76 8.14
CA ALA A 319 17.77 -16.25 9.18
C ALA A 319 17.37 -14.85 9.66
N HIS A 320 17.00 -13.95 8.74
CA HIS A 320 16.51 -12.61 9.08
C HIS A 320 15.17 -12.65 9.82
N ALA A 321 14.27 -13.56 9.45
CA ALA A 321 13.03 -13.77 10.17
C ALA A 321 13.27 -14.22 11.61
N THR A 322 14.25 -15.10 11.82
CA THR A 322 14.69 -15.54 13.16
C THR A 322 15.28 -14.38 13.95
N HIS A 323 16.15 -13.59 13.34
CA HIS A 323 16.73 -12.41 14.00
C HIS A 323 15.63 -11.39 14.37
N PHE A 324 14.68 -11.11 13.45
CA PHE A 324 13.57 -10.20 13.73
C PHE A 324 12.68 -10.70 14.88
N PHE A 325 12.40 -12.01 14.92
CA PHE A 325 11.66 -12.65 16.02
C PHE A 325 12.37 -12.47 17.36
N GLU A 326 13.68 -12.76 17.43
CA GLU A 326 14.46 -12.62 18.66
C GLU A 326 14.51 -11.17 19.15
N MET A 327 14.67 -10.21 18.23
CA MET A 327 14.65 -8.78 18.58
C MET A 327 13.28 -8.35 19.13
N ARG A 328 12.17 -8.83 18.54
CA ARG A 328 10.82 -8.56 19.07
C ARG A 328 10.60 -9.24 20.42
N ARG A 329 11.09 -10.45 20.58
CA ARG A 329 11.05 -11.18 21.86
C ARG A 329 11.79 -10.41 22.98
N GLN A 330 12.98 -9.93 22.69
CA GLN A 330 13.76 -9.12 23.64
C GLN A 330 13.01 -7.83 23.98
N GLN A 331 12.54 -7.07 22.99
CA GLN A 331 11.76 -5.85 23.20
C GLN A 331 10.52 -6.10 24.07
N MET A 332 9.78 -7.17 23.80
CA MET A 332 8.61 -7.53 24.61
C MET A 332 8.97 -7.85 26.05
N ASN A 333 10.08 -8.53 26.30
CA ASN A 333 10.53 -8.85 27.66
C ASN A 333 10.92 -7.59 28.44
N GLU A 334 11.58 -6.64 27.80
CA GLU A 334 11.91 -5.35 28.39
C GLU A 334 10.65 -4.54 28.75
N LEU A 335 9.65 -4.51 27.84
CA LEU A 335 8.40 -3.81 28.05
C LEU A 335 7.52 -4.44 29.15
N ARG A 336 7.51 -5.75 29.25
CA ARG A 336 6.77 -6.48 30.31
C ARG A 336 7.27 -6.16 31.72
N ALA A 337 8.56 -5.82 31.85
CA ALA A 337 9.13 -5.40 33.13
C ALA A 337 8.48 -4.10 33.66
N LEU A 338 7.74 -3.37 32.82
CA LEU A 338 7.02 -2.15 33.19
C LEU A 338 5.57 -2.39 33.67
N ASP A 339 5.18 -3.65 33.93
CA ASP A 339 3.88 -4.06 34.49
C ASP A 339 2.65 -3.60 33.68
N PHE A 340 2.70 -3.80 32.37
CA PHE A 340 1.54 -3.64 31.48
C PHE A 340 1.60 -4.59 30.30
N ASP A 341 0.48 -4.75 29.57
CA ASP A 341 0.40 -5.53 28.32
C ASP A 341 0.75 -4.63 27.12
N PRO A 342 1.98 -4.70 26.59
CA PRO A 342 2.40 -3.85 25.50
C PRO A 342 1.86 -4.32 24.15
N ILE A 343 1.65 -3.37 23.25
CA ILE A 343 1.52 -3.62 21.82
C ILE A 343 2.59 -2.86 21.05
N VAL A 344 3.31 -3.56 20.21
CA VAL A 344 4.22 -2.99 19.19
C VAL A 344 3.47 -2.97 17.87
N VAL A 345 3.45 -1.84 17.18
CA VAL A 345 2.80 -1.69 15.87
C VAL A 345 3.86 -1.48 14.81
N ALA A 346 3.95 -2.41 13.87
CA ALA A 346 4.97 -2.45 12.82
C ALA A 346 4.30 -2.32 11.44
N PRO A 347 4.09 -1.08 10.95
CA PRO A 347 3.53 -0.83 9.63
C PRO A 347 4.64 -0.77 8.57
N PHE A 348 4.33 -1.32 7.40
CA PHE A 348 5.18 -1.37 6.23
C PHE A 348 4.32 -1.19 4.96
N ASP A 349 4.91 -0.64 3.90
CA ASP A 349 4.31 -0.79 2.58
C ASP A 349 4.32 -2.27 2.18
N ALA A 350 3.21 -2.75 1.66
CA ALA A 350 3.09 -4.15 1.26
C ALA A 350 4.05 -4.48 0.09
N GLU A 351 4.25 -3.51 -0.82
CA GLU A 351 5.10 -3.64 -2.00
C GLU A 351 6.59 -3.80 -1.65
N LEU A 352 6.97 -3.48 -0.41
CA LEU A 352 8.28 -3.83 0.11
C LEU A 352 8.48 -5.36 0.09
N PHE A 353 7.45 -6.13 0.46
CA PHE A 353 7.50 -7.58 0.50
C PHE A 353 7.12 -8.20 -0.84
N GLY A 354 8.12 -8.39 -1.69
CA GLY A 354 8.02 -9.02 -3.00
C GLY A 354 8.52 -8.14 -4.14
N HIS A 355 8.03 -6.92 -4.29
CA HIS A 355 8.48 -6.04 -5.37
C HIS A 355 9.86 -5.44 -5.07
N TRP A 356 10.01 -4.68 -3.98
CA TRP A 356 11.29 -4.08 -3.58
C TRP A 356 12.25 -5.11 -2.97
N TRP A 357 11.75 -6.02 -2.19
CA TRP A 357 12.45 -7.13 -1.57
C TRP A 357 11.80 -8.45 -1.97
N PHE A 358 12.32 -9.09 -3.00
CA PHE A 358 11.72 -10.27 -3.62
C PHE A 358 11.48 -11.43 -2.63
N GLU A 359 12.35 -11.58 -1.66
CA GLU A 359 12.28 -12.63 -0.62
C GLU A 359 11.38 -12.22 0.55
N GLY A 360 10.82 -11.02 0.54
CA GLY A 360 9.96 -10.49 1.61
C GLY A 360 8.80 -11.40 2.01
N PRO A 361 8.04 -12.02 1.09
CA PRO A 361 6.98 -12.96 1.44
C PRO A 361 7.52 -14.20 2.19
N ARG A 362 8.71 -14.70 1.86
CA ARG A 362 9.37 -15.80 2.57
C ARG A 362 9.75 -15.39 3.99
N PHE A 363 10.32 -14.20 4.14
CA PHE A 363 10.63 -13.64 5.45
C PHE A 363 9.38 -13.54 6.33
N LEU A 364 8.28 -13.01 5.82
CA LEU A 364 7.01 -12.89 6.56
C LEU A 364 6.47 -14.27 6.95
N GLU A 365 6.46 -15.23 6.04
CA GLU A 365 5.99 -16.58 6.31
C GLU A 365 6.80 -17.24 7.43
N SER A 366 8.12 -17.18 7.33
CA SER A 366 9.04 -17.74 8.33
C SER A 366 8.86 -17.07 9.70
N PHE A 367 8.73 -15.74 9.72
CA PHE A 367 8.48 -14.98 10.95
C PHE A 367 7.13 -15.36 11.61
N ILE A 368 6.04 -15.42 10.82
CA ILE A 368 4.71 -15.77 11.32
C ILE A 368 4.70 -17.18 11.91
N ARG A 369 5.36 -18.15 11.24
CA ARG A 369 5.49 -19.52 11.75
C ARG A 369 6.21 -19.56 13.09
N GLN A 370 7.26 -18.76 13.26
CA GLN A 370 7.99 -18.67 14.54
C GLN A 370 7.11 -18.02 15.63
N CYS A 371 6.35 -16.99 15.32
CA CYS A 371 5.39 -16.39 16.26
C CYS A 371 4.33 -17.39 16.75
N ALA A 372 3.88 -18.29 15.87
CA ALA A 372 2.85 -19.27 16.17
C ALA A 372 3.38 -20.44 17.05
N HIS A 373 4.58 -20.90 16.79
CA HIS A 373 5.13 -22.13 17.40
C HIS A 373 6.18 -21.90 18.48
N GLY A 374 6.62 -20.66 18.68
CA GLY A 374 7.81 -20.35 19.46
C GLY A 374 9.08 -20.80 18.75
N HIS A 375 10.22 -20.47 19.30
CA HIS A 375 11.51 -20.96 18.79
C HIS A 375 11.64 -22.46 19.08
N GLN A 376 11.27 -23.30 18.13
CA GLN A 376 11.66 -24.69 18.13
C GLN A 376 13.15 -24.76 17.76
N ASP A 377 14.02 -24.72 18.74
CA ASP A 377 15.39 -25.17 18.53
C ASP A 377 15.34 -26.66 18.23
N LEU A 378 15.46 -27.01 16.95
CA LEU A 378 15.43 -28.38 16.43
C LEU A 378 16.51 -29.30 17.04
N ARG A 379 17.28 -28.80 18.01
CA ARG A 379 18.41 -29.52 18.64
C ARG A 379 18.35 -29.68 20.16
N LEU A 380 17.37 -29.02 20.83
CA LEU A 380 17.23 -29.14 22.27
C LEU A 380 15.90 -29.82 22.62
N THR A 381 15.95 -31.15 22.79
CA THR A 381 14.89 -31.92 23.45
C THR A 381 14.88 -31.55 24.94
N SER A 382 14.28 -30.45 25.34
CA SER A 382 13.96 -30.23 26.74
C SER A 382 12.65 -30.93 27.08
N LYS A 383 12.68 -31.74 28.13
CA LYS A 383 11.53 -32.47 28.68
C LYS A 383 10.51 -31.57 29.39
N ASP A 384 10.67 -30.25 29.30
CA ASP A 384 9.80 -29.29 29.96
C ASP A 384 8.86 -28.67 28.93
N GLY A 385 7.57 -28.71 29.21
CA GLY A 385 6.48 -28.38 28.30
C GLY A 385 6.65 -27.02 27.62
N TYR A 386 6.18 -26.92 26.40
CA TYR A 386 6.16 -25.70 25.55
C TYR A 386 5.63 -24.51 26.35
N GLY A 387 6.50 -23.55 26.63
CA GLY A 387 6.09 -22.26 27.19
C GLY A 387 5.19 -21.51 26.18
N ALA A 388 4.17 -20.82 26.68
CA ALA A 388 3.38 -19.94 25.84
C ALA A 388 4.31 -18.95 25.12
N PRO A 389 4.03 -18.59 23.83
CA PRO A 389 4.86 -17.68 23.09
C PRO A 389 4.98 -16.33 23.85
N ASP A 390 6.17 -15.73 23.81
CA ASP A 390 6.47 -14.50 24.54
C ASP A 390 5.61 -13.31 24.10
N PHE A 391 5.12 -13.34 22.85
CA PHE A 391 4.17 -12.38 22.31
C PHE A 391 3.27 -13.04 21.25
N ARG A 392 2.19 -12.36 20.88
CA ARG A 392 1.22 -12.83 19.88
C ARG A 392 1.04 -11.83 18.78
N LEU A 393 0.81 -12.31 17.56
CA LEU A 393 0.30 -11.48 16.47
C LEU A 393 -1.17 -11.16 16.75
N VAL A 394 -1.52 -9.88 16.71
CA VAL A 394 -2.89 -9.40 16.96
C VAL A 394 -3.23 -8.28 15.98
N THR A 395 -4.52 -8.09 15.75
CA THR A 395 -4.99 -6.88 15.07
C THR A 395 -5.26 -5.76 16.08
N PRO A 396 -5.17 -4.48 15.68
CA PRO A 396 -5.54 -3.35 16.55
C PRO A 396 -6.95 -3.45 17.12
N THR A 397 -7.92 -3.92 16.33
CA THR A 397 -9.29 -4.15 16.81
C THR A 397 -9.35 -5.23 17.92
N ALA A 398 -8.66 -6.34 17.73
CA ALA A 398 -8.62 -7.41 18.74
C ALA A 398 -7.92 -6.95 20.02
N PHE A 399 -6.85 -6.15 19.88
CA PHE A 399 -6.18 -5.55 21.04
C PHE A 399 -7.10 -4.62 21.83
N LEU A 400 -7.80 -3.68 21.17
CA LEU A 400 -8.73 -2.77 21.84
C LEU A 400 -9.90 -3.51 22.49
N ALA A 401 -10.39 -4.59 21.89
CA ALA A 401 -11.45 -5.41 22.48
C ALA A 401 -11.02 -6.07 23.80
N SER A 402 -9.76 -6.51 23.89
CA SER A 402 -9.20 -7.10 25.11
C SER A 402 -8.68 -6.08 26.12
N HIS A 403 -8.34 -4.86 25.66
CA HIS A 403 -7.79 -3.78 26.46
C HIS A 403 -8.58 -2.47 26.26
N PRO A 404 -9.86 -2.42 26.64
CA PRO A 404 -10.75 -1.30 26.32
C PRO A 404 -10.44 0.00 27.08
N THR A 405 -9.66 -0.08 28.16
CA THR A 405 -9.32 1.10 28.99
C THR A 405 -7.96 1.64 28.60
N GLN A 406 -7.94 2.79 27.95
CA GLN A 406 -6.74 3.47 27.50
C GLN A 406 -6.75 4.93 27.94
N GLN A 407 -5.56 5.56 27.96
CA GLN A 407 -5.43 6.99 28.25
C GLN A 407 -6.05 7.81 27.11
N THR A 408 -6.65 8.95 27.42
CA THR A 408 -7.07 9.95 26.42
C THR A 408 -6.01 11.02 26.25
N ILE A 409 -5.66 11.34 25.01
CA ILE A 409 -4.71 12.39 24.65
C ILE A 409 -5.19 13.13 23.38
N ALA A 410 -4.59 14.30 23.12
CA ALA A 410 -4.59 14.93 21.81
C ALA A 410 -3.27 14.58 21.11
N PRO A 411 -3.24 13.78 20.04
CA PRO A 411 -2.01 13.48 19.33
C PRO A 411 -1.39 14.73 18.71
N ALA A 412 -0.07 14.73 18.54
CA ALA A 412 0.66 15.80 17.87
C ALA A 412 0.68 15.58 16.34
N ALA A 413 0.83 16.67 15.59
CA ALA A 413 1.04 16.58 14.14
C ALA A 413 2.30 15.76 13.83
N SER A 414 2.17 14.85 12.86
CA SER A 414 3.22 13.88 12.51
C SER A 414 3.02 13.30 11.13
N SER A 415 4.05 12.71 10.56
CA SER A 415 3.99 11.79 9.42
C SER A 415 5.18 10.82 9.49
N TRP A 416 5.21 9.82 8.61
CA TRP A 416 6.40 8.96 8.49
C TRP A 416 7.41 9.46 7.45
N GLY A 417 7.14 10.61 6.84
CA GLY A 417 8.02 11.24 5.88
C GLY A 417 9.31 11.80 6.48
N GLU A 418 10.04 12.53 5.67
CA GLU A 418 11.33 13.11 6.01
C GLU A 418 11.24 13.95 7.30
N ASN A 419 12.14 13.66 8.25
CA ASN A 419 12.17 14.30 9.59
C ASN A 419 10.87 14.14 10.41
N GLY A 420 9.95 13.26 10.00
CA GLY A 420 8.69 13.03 10.70
C GLY A 420 7.57 14.00 10.35
N TYR A 421 7.74 14.82 9.31
CA TYR A 421 6.79 15.84 8.89
C TYR A 421 6.53 15.80 7.37
N LEU A 422 5.95 16.87 6.83
CA LEU A 422 5.37 16.88 5.50
C LEU A 422 6.34 17.30 4.38
N GLY A 423 7.64 17.41 4.65
CA GLY A 423 8.65 17.96 3.72
C GLY A 423 8.78 17.22 2.38
N VAL A 424 8.37 15.95 2.32
CA VAL A 424 8.35 15.20 1.04
C VAL A 424 7.23 15.70 0.14
N TRP A 425 6.08 16.05 0.71
CA TRP A 425 4.86 16.42 -0.02
C TRP A 425 4.63 17.92 -0.12
N LEU A 426 5.40 18.72 0.63
CA LEU A 426 5.34 20.18 0.57
C LEU A 426 6.77 20.73 0.50
N ASP A 427 7.23 20.99 -0.71
CA ASP A 427 8.58 21.39 -1.05
C ASP A 427 8.55 22.30 -2.30
N GLU A 428 9.65 22.95 -2.64
CA GLU A 428 9.75 23.83 -3.82
C GLU A 428 9.34 23.14 -5.13
N SER A 429 9.57 21.82 -5.24
CA SER A 429 9.27 21.04 -6.45
C SER A 429 7.79 20.75 -6.65
N ASN A 430 6.96 20.77 -5.58
CA ASN A 430 5.58 20.31 -5.59
C ASN A 430 4.57 21.28 -4.96
N SER A 431 5.01 22.31 -4.23
CA SER A 431 4.12 23.25 -3.53
C SER A 431 3.14 23.98 -4.44
N TRP A 432 3.46 24.12 -5.72
CA TRP A 432 2.62 24.80 -6.73
C TRP A 432 1.26 24.12 -6.93
N ILE A 433 1.10 22.82 -6.60
CA ILE A 433 -0.17 22.11 -6.80
C ILE A 433 -1.26 22.57 -5.81
N TYR A 434 -0.89 22.91 -4.56
CA TYR A 434 -1.85 23.13 -3.48
C TYR A 434 -2.79 24.30 -3.68
N PRO A 435 -2.37 25.50 -4.17
CA PRO A 435 -3.32 26.58 -4.48
C PRO A 435 -4.40 26.16 -5.47
N HIS A 436 -4.06 25.33 -6.45
CA HIS A 436 -5.00 24.82 -7.43
C HIS A 436 -5.96 23.80 -6.82
N LEU A 437 -5.44 22.86 -6.00
CA LEU A 437 -6.25 21.87 -5.28
C LEU A 437 -7.26 22.55 -4.34
N HIS A 438 -6.84 23.55 -3.58
CA HIS A 438 -7.72 24.30 -2.68
C HIS A 438 -8.77 25.12 -3.44
N SER A 439 -8.39 25.71 -4.56
CA SER A 439 -9.36 26.41 -5.42
C SER A 439 -10.41 25.46 -6.00
N ALA A 440 -10.00 24.28 -6.49
CA ALA A 440 -10.92 23.28 -6.99
C ALA A 440 -11.83 22.72 -5.89
N ALA A 441 -11.29 22.47 -4.69
CA ALA A 441 -12.05 22.02 -3.53
C ALA A 441 -13.14 23.01 -3.12
N ARG A 442 -12.82 24.32 -3.08
CA ARG A 442 -13.80 25.36 -2.81
C ARG A 442 -14.89 25.40 -3.89
N ARG A 443 -14.53 25.33 -5.17
CA ARG A 443 -15.47 25.36 -6.31
C ARG A 443 -16.46 24.19 -6.26
N ILE A 444 -16.01 22.95 -5.99
CA ILE A 444 -16.94 21.83 -5.89
C ILE A 444 -17.83 21.93 -4.64
N THR A 445 -17.32 22.46 -3.52
CA THR A 445 -18.13 22.72 -2.33
C THR A 445 -19.23 23.73 -2.62
N GLU A 446 -18.92 24.85 -3.30
CA GLU A 446 -19.90 25.85 -3.72
C GLU A 446 -20.99 25.24 -4.64
N LEU A 447 -20.59 24.38 -5.61
CA LEU A 447 -21.55 23.68 -6.47
C LEU A 447 -22.39 22.66 -5.69
N ALA A 448 -21.80 21.92 -4.78
CA ALA A 448 -22.52 20.96 -3.94
C ALA A 448 -23.64 21.67 -3.14
N HIS A 449 -23.34 22.82 -2.56
CA HIS A 449 -24.34 23.62 -1.86
C HIS A 449 -25.41 24.18 -2.81
N ALA A 450 -25.02 24.70 -3.98
CA ALA A 450 -25.96 25.25 -4.96
C ALA A 450 -26.94 24.20 -5.51
N HIS A 451 -26.50 22.96 -5.60
CA HIS A 451 -27.26 21.85 -6.17
C HIS A 451 -27.66 20.77 -5.15
N ALA A 452 -27.63 21.08 -3.83
CA ALA A 452 -27.92 20.11 -2.78
C ALA A 452 -29.28 19.40 -2.93
N SER A 453 -30.29 20.10 -3.46
CA SER A 453 -31.66 19.61 -3.70
C SER A 453 -31.94 19.30 -5.17
N ASP A 454 -30.93 19.37 -6.04
CA ASP A 454 -31.09 19.09 -7.47
C ASP A 454 -31.10 17.57 -7.71
N GLU A 455 -32.14 17.08 -8.39
CA GLU A 455 -32.30 15.66 -8.74
C GLU A 455 -32.00 15.41 -10.24
N SER A 456 -31.46 16.42 -10.96
CA SER A 456 -31.09 16.29 -12.36
C SER A 456 -29.99 15.23 -12.54
N ALA A 457 -30.23 14.25 -13.40
CA ALA A 457 -29.25 13.22 -13.73
C ALA A 457 -27.97 13.82 -14.35
N LEU A 458 -28.10 14.92 -15.12
CA LEU A 458 -26.95 15.60 -15.71
C LEU A 458 -26.11 16.30 -14.63
N THR A 459 -26.75 17.01 -13.70
CA THR A 459 -26.08 17.63 -12.56
C THR A 459 -25.33 16.58 -11.73
N ASP A 460 -25.97 15.45 -11.44
CA ASP A 460 -25.35 14.35 -10.68
C ASP A 460 -24.09 13.80 -11.40
N ARG A 461 -24.16 13.57 -12.72
CA ARG A 461 -23.00 13.13 -13.53
C ARG A 461 -21.85 14.13 -13.47
N VAL A 462 -22.15 15.42 -13.66
CA VAL A 462 -21.11 16.47 -13.64
C VAL A 462 -20.45 16.56 -12.28
N LEU A 463 -21.24 16.60 -11.19
CA LEU A 463 -20.70 16.72 -9.84
C LEU A 463 -19.92 15.47 -9.43
N LYS A 464 -20.35 14.28 -9.85
CA LYS A 464 -19.59 13.04 -9.70
C LYS A 464 -18.24 13.12 -10.42
N GLN A 465 -18.21 13.61 -11.66
CA GLN A 465 -16.96 13.71 -12.42
C GLN A 465 -16.02 14.78 -11.85
N LEU A 466 -16.55 15.93 -11.44
CA LEU A 466 -15.77 16.94 -10.74
C LEU A 466 -15.13 16.40 -9.46
N ALA A 467 -15.90 15.62 -8.68
CA ALA A 467 -15.37 14.94 -7.48
C ALA A 467 -14.22 13.98 -7.83
N ARG A 468 -14.36 13.14 -8.88
CA ARG A 468 -13.30 12.22 -9.31
C ARG A 468 -12.03 12.93 -9.72
N GLU A 469 -12.16 13.98 -10.57
CA GLU A 469 -10.98 14.74 -11.03
C GLU A 469 -10.25 15.39 -9.86
N LEU A 470 -10.97 15.97 -8.89
CA LEU A 470 -10.35 16.55 -7.71
C LEU A 470 -9.70 15.49 -6.82
N LEU A 471 -10.40 14.39 -6.52
CA LEU A 471 -9.87 13.29 -5.72
C LEU A 471 -8.58 12.74 -6.33
N LEU A 472 -8.54 12.50 -7.65
CA LEU A 472 -7.37 12.01 -8.36
C LEU A 472 -6.22 13.03 -8.37
N ALA A 473 -6.52 14.33 -8.48
CA ALA A 473 -5.51 15.37 -8.36
C ALA A 473 -4.90 15.47 -6.96
N GLN A 474 -5.63 15.09 -5.91
CA GLN A 474 -5.24 15.18 -4.50
C GLN A 474 -4.35 14.03 -4.02
N SER A 475 -4.12 12.98 -4.83
CA SER A 475 -3.25 11.85 -4.43
C SER A 475 -1.88 12.33 -3.98
N SER A 476 -1.40 11.84 -2.83
CA SER A 476 -0.08 12.18 -2.26
C SER A 476 1.07 11.73 -3.16
N ASP A 477 0.83 10.70 -3.98
CA ASP A 477 1.81 10.13 -4.90
C ASP A 477 2.40 11.18 -5.85
N TRP A 478 1.57 12.10 -6.33
CA TRP A 478 2.05 13.10 -7.29
C TRP A 478 3.13 14.00 -6.69
N ALA A 479 2.89 14.49 -5.48
CA ALA A 479 3.87 15.32 -4.77
C ALA A 479 5.13 14.52 -4.44
N PHE A 480 4.99 13.25 -4.03
CA PHE A 480 6.09 12.33 -3.76
C PHE A 480 6.94 12.09 -5.01
N LEU A 481 6.34 11.74 -6.14
CA LEU A 481 7.04 11.49 -7.41
C LEU A 481 7.73 12.75 -7.95
N MET A 482 7.15 13.93 -7.75
CA MET A 482 7.79 15.21 -8.10
C MET A 482 9.04 15.46 -7.25
N LYS A 483 8.99 15.19 -5.94
CA LYS A 483 10.09 15.37 -4.99
C LYS A 483 11.22 14.40 -5.24
N THR A 484 10.92 13.12 -5.37
CA THR A 484 11.91 12.06 -5.59
C THR A 484 12.51 12.08 -6.99
N GLY A 485 11.78 12.64 -7.96
CA GLY A 485 12.20 12.71 -9.36
C GLY A 485 12.02 11.40 -10.14
N THR A 486 11.50 10.35 -9.52
CA THR A 486 11.36 9.01 -10.12
C THR A 486 10.47 9.01 -11.37
N ALA A 487 9.35 9.76 -11.33
CA ALA A 487 8.45 9.94 -12.47
C ALA A 487 7.86 11.36 -12.50
N ARG A 488 8.72 12.39 -12.32
CA ARG A 488 8.31 13.79 -12.18
C ARG A 488 7.40 14.27 -13.30
N ASN A 489 7.77 14.03 -14.56
CA ASN A 489 7.00 14.50 -15.70
C ASN A 489 5.61 13.86 -15.76
N TYR A 490 5.50 12.59 -15.44
CA TYR A 490 4.24 11.88 -15.36
C TYR A 490 3.36 12.47 -14.25
N ALA A 491 3.87 12.60 -13.04
CA ALA A 491 3.14 13.16 -11.90
C ALA A 491 2.65 14.59 -12.19
N THR A 492 3.52 15.47 -12.73
CA THR A 492 3.15 16.83 -13.13
C THR A 492 2.02 16.83 -14.15
N LYS A 493 2.13 15.95 -15.17
CA LYS A 493 1.10 15.81 -16.20
C LYS A 493 -0.22 15.34 -15.61
N ARG A 494 -0.21 14.32 -14.73
CA ARG A 494 -1.44 13.77 -14.11
C ARG A 494 -2.20 14.84 -13.33
N VAL A 495 -1.52 15.54 -12.40
CA VAL A 495 -2.17 16.62 -11.64
C VAL A 495 -2.71 17.71 -12.55
N SER A 496 -1.90 18.15 -13.54
CA SER A 496 -2.32 19.19 -14.47
C SER A 496 -3.54 18.77 -15.30
N ASP A 497 -3.56 17.56 -15.82
CA ASP A 497 -4.66 17.03 -16.62
C ASP A 497 -5.96 16.95 -15.79
N HIS A 498 -5.91 16.44 -14.56
CA HIS A 498 -7.08 16.39 -13.68
C HIS A 498 -7.61 17.79 -13.34
N LEU A 499 -6.73 18.72 -13.01
CA LEU A 499 -7.13 20.11 -12.73
C LEU A 499 -7.69 20.82 -13.96
N LEU A 500 -7.15 20.58 -15.16
CA LEU A 500 -7.66 21.14 -16.41
C LEU A 500 -9.04 20.58 -16.75
N ARG A 501 -9.27 19.26 -16.60
CA ARG A 501 -10.58 18.63 -16.79
C ARG A 501 -11.59 19.17 -15.77
N PHE A 502 -11.21 19.24 -14.51
CA PHE A 502 -12.02 19.82 -13.45
C PHE A 502 -12.45 21.26 -13.81
N ASN A 503 -11.50 22.12 -14.14
CA ASN A 503 -11.79 23.52 -14.44
C ASN A 503 -12.69 23.66 -15.67
N ARG A 504 -12.42 22.90 -16.74
CA ARG A 504 -13.25 22.93 -17.94
C ARG A 504 -14.69 22.48 -17.66
N LEU A 505 -14.88 21.34 -17.00
CA LEU A 505 -16.21 20.85 -16.64
C LEU A 505 -16.96 21.84 -15.73
N HIS A 506 -16.26 22.41 -14.74
CA HIS A 506 -16.83 23.43 -13.87
C HIS A 506 -17.30 24.66 -14.63
N ASP A 507 -16.44 25.24 -15.48
CA ASP A 507 -16.72 26.50 -16.19
C ASP A 507 -17.80 26.29 -17.27
N GLU A 508 -17.81 25.17 -17.99
CA GLU A 508 -18.85 24.81 -18.94
C GLU A 508 -20.21 24.60 -18.27
N PHE A 509 -20.22 23.88 -17.13
CA PHE A 509 -21.44 23.62 -16.36
C PHE A 509 -22.05 24.92 -15.81
N THR A 510 -21.23 25.78 -15.20
CA THR A 510 -21.68 27.03 -14.58
C THR A 510 -22.14 28.06 -15.62
N SER A 511 -21.59 28.03 -16.83
CA SER A 511 -22.03 28.89 -17.94
C SER A 511 -23.22 28.34 -18.74
N GLY A 512 -23.67 27.12 -18.45
CA GLY A 512 -24.74 26.45 -19.18
C GLY A 512 -24.35 25.95 -20.58
N ASN A 513 -23.06 25.84 -20.87
CA ASN A 513 -22.52 25.42 -22.18
C ASN A 513 -21.75 24.07 -22.07
N LEU A 514 -22.26 23.12 -21.30
CA LEU A 514 -21.60 21.85 -21.05
C LEU A 514 -21.46 21.01 -22.33
N ASP A 515 -20.23 20.59 -22.62
CA ASP A 515 -19.93 19.57 -23.63
C ASP A 515 -20.09 18.16 -23.03
N GLU A 516 -21.27 17.55 -23.28
CA GLU A 516 -21.56 16.20 -22.77
C GLU A 516 -20.65 15.12 -23.38
N ALA A 517 -20.10 15.31 -24.57
CA ALA A 517 -19.14 14.38 -25.16
C ALA A 517 -17.80 14.43 -24.39
N PHE A 518 -17.39 15.62 -23.97
CA PHE A 518 -16.21 15.77 -23.13
C PHE A 518 -16.43 15.18 -21.73
N LEU A 519 -17.60 15.41 -21.12
CA LEU A 519 -17.97 14.77 -19.85
C LEU A 519 -17.87 13.24 -19.96
N SER A 520 -18.49 12.65 -20.99
CA SER A 520 -18.45 11.19 -21.20
C SER A 520 -17.03 10.67 -21.45
N ASN A 521 -16.17 11.45 -22.09
CA ASN A 521 -14.76 11.09 -22.25
C ASN A 521 -14.00 11.09 -20.92
N CYS A 522 -14.26 12.06 -20.02
CA CYS A 522 -13.70 12.08 -18.68
C CYS A 522 -14.18 10.87 -17.85
N GLU A 523 -15.48 10.55 -17.89
CA GLU A 523 -16.06 9.39 -17.21
C GLU A 523 -15.43 8.06 -17.68
N TRP A 524 -15.15 7.93 -18.97
CA TRP A 524 -14.49 6.74 -19.53
C TRP A 524 -13.02 6.62 -19.12
N ARG A 525 -12.29 7.73 -19.06
CA ARG A 525 -10.87 7.74 -18.66
C ARG A 525 -10.70 7.46 -17.18
N ASP A 526 -11.42 8.22 -16.39
CA ASP A 526 -11.26 8.26 -14.93
C ASP A 526 -12.53 7.69 -14.27
N ASN A 527 -12.73 6.36 -14.46
CA ASN A 527 -13.91 5.61 -14.04
C ASN A 527 -13.92 5.23 -12.55
N LEU A 528 -13.00 5.80 -11.77
CA LEU A 528 -12.90 5.56 -10.33
C LEU A 528 -14.20 5.96 -9.62
N PHE A 529 -14.63 5.15 -8.66
CA PHE A 529 -15.83 5.39 -7.84
C PHE A 529 -17.09 5.73 -8.67
N PRO A 530 -17.67 4.77 -9.42
CA PRO A 530 -18.83 5.03 -10.28
C PRO A 530 -19.99 5.73 -9.57
N ASP A 531 -20.22 5.36 -8.30
CA ASP A 531 -21.29 5.88 -7.46
C ASP A 531 -20.80 6.88 -6.39
N VAL A 532 -19.72 7.63 -6.69
CA VAL A 532 -19.19 8.62 -5.76
C VAL A 532 -20.29 9.59 -5.30
N ASN A 533 -20.40 9.75 -3.98
CA ASN A 533 -21.37 10.69 -3.40
C ASN A 533 -20.71 12.07 -3.21
N TRP A 534 -20.91 12.95 -4.18
CA TRP A 534 -20.42 14.31 -4.14
C TRP A 534 -21.02 15.15 -2.99
N ARG A 535 -22.15 14.73 -2.38
CA ARG A 535 -22.75 15.41 -1.23
C ARG A 535 -21.87 15.34 0.02
N TYR A 536 -20.82 14.52 0.02
CA TYR A 536 -19.80 14.57 1.09
C TYR A 536 -18.98 15.86 1.09
N TYR A 537 -19.07 16.69 0.04
CA TYR A 537 -18.54 18.06 0.02
C TYR A 537 -19.49 19.10 0.63
N LEU A 538 -20.69 18.73 1.10
CA LEU A 538 -21.53 19.64 1.87
C LEU A 538 -20.94 19.82 3.26
N SER A 539 -20.93 21.08 3.75
CA SER A 539 -20.58 21.36 5.16
C SER A 539 -21.63 20.74 6.08
N CYS A 540 -21.21 20.30 7.26
CA CYS A 540 -22.09 19.79 8.32
C CYS A 540 -22.82 20.94 9.01
#